data_f731cfbd43a09cdd540830e19855f275
#
_entry.id   f731cfbd43a09cdd540830e19855f275
#
_cell.length_a   1.000
_cell.length_b   1.000
_cell.length_c   1.000
_cell.angle_alpha   90.00
_cell.angle_beta   90.00
_cell.angle_gamma   90.00
#
_symmetry.space_group_name_H-M   'P 1'
#
loop_
_entity.id
_entity.type
_entity.pdbx_description
1 polymer ?
#
loop_
_entity_poly.entity_id
_entity_poly.type
_entity_poly.pdbx_seq_one_letter_code
_entity_poly.pdbx_strand_id
1 'polypeptide(L)'
;RIIKVLLKTASKIKELDESVLFFMPFATIDHQLLVTNKKEYEWIKFSVGDSQEVLSYSDIGIVTSGTATLEAALLQTPMVVVYRTSWLTYNLVKPLLKVSEYALPNLLSGKKVVTELIQDEVTSSNLLEAFIQLDKEDYQNTLKEFRHIHSELKSRGPQTAANCIAEMVKC
;
A
#
# COMPACT_ATOMS: atom_id res chain seq x y z
N ARG A 1 2.82 0.98 -16.50
CA ARG A 1 1.38 0.69 -16.65
C ARG A 1 0.58 1.22 -15.46
N ILE A 2 0.98 0.96 -14.22
CA ILE A 2 0.26 1.38 -13.01
C ILE A 2 0.28 2.92 -12.83
N ILE A 3 1.40 3.57 -13.11
CA ILE A 3 1.59 5.02 -12.95
C ILE A 3 0.49 5.83 -13.66
N LYS A 4 0.13 5.46 -14.90
CA LYS A 4 -0.94 6.16 -15.65
C LYS A 4 -2.30 6.06 -14.95
N VAL A 5 -2.58 4.92 -14.31
CA VAL A 5 -3.82 4.73 -13.54
C VAL A 5 -3.79 5.60 -12.30
N LEU A 6 -2.66 5.62 -11.56
CA LEU A 6 -2.49 6.45 -10.36
C LEU A 6 -2.65 7.94 -10.68
N LEU A 7 -1.98 8.44 -11.73
CA LEU A 7 -2.09 9.84 -12.16
C LEU A 7 -3.54 10.21 -12.53
N LYS A 8 -4.23 9.35 -13.28
CA LYS A 8 -5.64 9.57 -13.63
C LYS A 8 -6.56 9.53 -12.40
N THR A 9 -6.25 8.68 -11.40
CA THR A 9 -6.99 8.66 -10.14
C THR A 9 -6.76 9.93 -9.35
N ALA A 10 -5.52 10.38 -9.24
CA ALA A 10 -5.18 11.63 -8.57
C ALA A 10 -5.89 12.83 -9.19
N SER A 11 -5.97 12.91 -10.54
CA SER A 11 -6.74 13.96 -11.23
C SER A 11 -8.22 13.93 -10.84
N LYS A 12 -8.83 12.74 -10.79
CA LYS A 12 -10.24 12.61 -10.38
C LYS A 12 -10.48 13.00 -8.91
N ILE A 13 -9.56 12.65 -8.01
CA ILE A 13 -9.65 13.05 -6.59
C ILE A 13 -9.54 14.58 -6.50
N LYS A 14 -8.60 15.18 -7.22
CA LYS A 14 -8.43 16.63 -7.24
C LYS A 14 -9.64 17.39 -7.80
N GLU A 15 -10.34 16.81 -8.78
CA GLU A 15 -11.62 17.34 -9.31
C GLU A 15 -12.74 17.33 -8.26
N LEU A 16 -12.72 16.37 -7.31
CA LEU A 16 -13.68 16.27 -6.22
C LEU A 16 -13.35 17.18 -5.04
N ASP A 17 -12.05 17.33 -4.74
CA ASP A 17 -11.55 18.18 -3.67
C ASP A 17 -10.20 18.80 -4.06
N GLU A 18 -10.20 20.07 -4.40
CA GLU A 18 -9.00 20.81 -4.79
C GLU A 18 -8.00 21.02 -3.63
N SER A 19 -8.43 20.86 -2.38
CA SER A 19 -7.58 21.04 -1.20
C SER A 19 -6.63 19.86 -0.96
N VAL A 20 -6.87 18.70 -1.57
CA VAL A 20 -6.03 17.52 -1.42
C VAL A 20 -4.64 17.75 -2.00
N LEU A 21 -3.62 17.45 -1.20
CA LEU A 21 -2.22 17.49 -1.60
C LEU A 21 -1.75 16.11 -2.03
N PHE A 22 -1.02 16.05 -3.13
CA PHE A 22 -0.56 14.79 -3.70
C PHE A 22 0.96 14.67 -3.66
N PHE A 23 1.42 13.55 -3.12
CA PHE A 23 2.82 13.16 -3.10
C PHE A 23 2.97 11.82 -3.80
N MET A 24 3.99 11.68 -4.63
CA MET A 24 4.28 10.42 -5.33
C MET A 24 5.77 10.11 -5.19
N PRO A 25 6.16 9.41 -4.10
CA PRO A 25 7.53 8.96 -3.91
C PRO A 25 7.83 7.75 -4.81
N PHE A 26 9.04 7.69 -5.34
CA PHE A 26 9.56 6.60 -6.13
C PHE A 26 10.76 5.94 -5.42
N ALA A 27 10.92 4.63 -5.59
CA ALA A 27 12.07 3.94 -5.04
C ALA A 27 13.39 4.36 -5.71
N THR A 28 13.35 4.70 -7.01
CA THR A 28 14.52 5.11 -7.79
C THR A 28 14.17 6.23 -8.77
N ILE A 29 15.19 6.97 -9.20
CA ILE A 29 15.06 8.02 -10.22
C ILE A 29 14.55 7.46 -11.56
N ASP A 30 14.95 6.24 -11.92
CA ASP A 30 14.51 5.59 -13.16
C ASP A 30 12.99 5.39 -13.18
N HIS A 31 12.42 5.02 -12.04
CA HIS A 31 10.96 4.92 -11.91
C HIS A 31 10.27 6.28 -12.04
N GLN A 32 10.85 7.34 -11.50
CA GLN A 32 10.33 8.70 -11.64
C GLN A 32 10.38 9.18 -13.10
N LEU A 33 11.39 8.77 -13.87
CA LEU A 33 11.51 9.12 -15.29
C LEU A 33 10.42 8.48 -16.17
N LEU A 34 9.71 7.46 -15.66
CA LEU A 34 8.56 6.88 -16.35
C LEU A 34 7.32 7.79 -16.34
N VAL A 35 7.31 8.86 -15.54
CA VAL A 35 6.26 9.87 -15.59
C VAL A 35 6.50 10.75 -16.79
N THR A 36 5.75 10.52 -17.85
CA THR A 36 5.69 11.40 -19.03
C THR A 36 4.75 12.59 -18.75
N ASN A 37 4.97 13.72 -19.41
CA ASN A 37 4.14 14.92 -19.29
C ASN A 37 4.07 15.50 -17.84
N LYS A 38 5.19 15.57 -17.14
CA LYS A 38 5.25 16.12 -15.77
C LYS A 38 4.59 17.50 -15.63
N LYS A 39 4.58 18.30 -16.71
CA LYS A 39 3.90 19.60 -16.73
C LYS A 39 2.39 19.54 -16.47
N GLU A 40 1.74 18.45 -16.88
CA GLU A 40 0.31 18.23 -16.63
C GLU A 40 0.02 17.94 -15.14
N TYR A 41 1.06 17.51 -14.40
CA TYR A 41 0.98 17.05 -13.01
C TYR A 41 1.87 17.87 -12.06
N GLU A 42 2.08 19.17 -12.33
CA GLU A 42 2.91 20.06 -11.49
C GLU A 42 2.38 20.20 -10.06
N TRP A 43 1.10 19.94 -9.87
CA TRP A 43 0.44 19.91 -8.57
C TRP A 43 0.73 18.63 -7.75
N ILE A 44 1.38 17.61 -8.32
CA ILE A 44 1.88 16.42 -7.61
C ILE A 44 3.35 16.64 -7.25
N LYS A 45 3.68 16.47 -5.98
CA LYS A 45 5.07 16.47 -5.52
C LYS A 45 5.72 15.12 -5.74
N PHE A 46 6.62 15.07 -6.71
CA PHE A 46 7.40 13.86 -7.04
C PHE A 46 8.70 13.87 -6.25
N SER A 47 9.03 12.74 -5.61
CA SER A 47 10.26 12.55 -4.83
C SER A 47 10.87 11.17 -5.04
N VAL A 48 12.05 10.92 -4.50
CA VAL A 48 12.76 9.63 -4.62
C VAL A 48 13.40 9.25 -3.29
N GLY A 49 13.13 8.04 -2.82
CA GLY A 49 13.78 7.45 -1.65
C GLY A 49 13.24 7.88 -0.29
N ASP A 50 12.17 8.66 -0.24
CA ASP A 50 11.56 9.24 0.95
C ASP A 50 10.15 8.69 1.24
N SER A 51 9.83 7.50 0.74
CA SER A 51 8.48 6.90 0.85
C SER A 51 7.99 6.79 2.29
N GLN A 52 8.86 6.46 3.25
CA GLN A 52 8.48 6.36 4.67
C GLN A 52 8.12 7.73 5.26
N GLU A 53 8.89 8.77 4.93
CA GLU A 53 8.60 10.13 5.36
C GLU A 53 7.27 10.59 4.78
N VAL A 54 7.06 10.44 3.47
CA VAL A 54 5.80 10.78 2.79
C VAL A 54 4.63 10.03 3.41
N LEU A 55 4.73 8.72 3.63
CA LEU A 55 3.67 7.93 4.27
C LEU A 55 3.35 8.45 5.68
N SER A 56 4.35 8.81 6.47
CA SER A 56 4.15 9.26 7.85
C SER A 56 3.34 10.57 7.98
N TYR A 57 3.33 11.38 6.94
CA TYR A 57 2.58 12.65 6.86
C TYR A 57 1.31 12.56 6.02
N SER A 58 1.04 11.40 5.40
CA SER A 58 -0.13 11.24 4.53
C SER A 58 -1.33 10.73 5.33
N ASP A 59 -2.50 11.29 5.05
CA ASP A 59 -3.78 10.81 5.62
C ASP A 59 -4.19 9.48 4.99
N ILE A 60 -4.01 9.33 3.66
CA ILE A 60 -4.35 8.12 2.91
C ILE A 60 -3.25 7.82 1.88
N GLY A 61 -2.89 6.53 1.75
CA GLY A 61 -1.95 6.04 0.75
C GLY A 61 -2.62 5.18 -0.34
N ILE A 62 -2.12 5.27 -1.58
CA ILE A 62 -2.34 4.24 -2.61
C ILE A 62 -1.00 3.53 -2.78
N VAL A 63 -0.90 2.30 -2.25
CA VAL A 63 0.38 1.61 -2.07
C VAL A 63 0.45 0.39 -2.98
N THR A 64 1.57 0.20 -3.68
CA THR A 64 1.80 -1.04 -4.43
C THR A 64 2.08 -2.19 -3.47
N SER A 65 1.48 -3.37 -3.71
CA SER A 65 1.68 -4.56 -2.88
C SER A 65 3.17 -4.91 -2.72
N GLY A 66 3.54 -5.28 -1.51
CA GLY A 66 4.90 -5.59 -1.07
C GLY A 66 5.13 -5.15 0.37
N THR A 67 6.41 -5.05 0.78
CA THR A 67 6.79 -4.59 2.13
C THR A 67 6.29 -3.18 2.46
N ALA A 68 6.11 -2.32 1.45
CA ALA A 68 5.55 -0.98 1.61
C ALA A 68 4.15 -0.98 2.26
N THR A 69 3.36 -2.05 2.09
CA THR A 69 2.05 -2.16 2.74
C THR A 69 2.16 -2.35 4.25
N LEU A 70 3.19 -3.08 4.70
CA LEU A 70 3.47 -3.21 6.13
C LEU A 70 4.06 -1.92 6.70
N GLU A 71 4.95 -1.25 5.96
CA GLU A 71 5.49 0.06 6.36
C GLU A 71 4.36 1.08 6.57
N ALA A 72 3.42 1.19 5.62
CA ALA A 72 2.27 2.08 5.75
C ALA A 72 1.39 1.73 6.96
N ALA A 73 1.15 0.44 7.22
CA ALA A 73 0.39 0.00 8.39
C ALA A 73 1.09 0.36 9.71
N LEU A 74 2.41 0.17 9.80
CA LEU A 74 3.19 0.53 10.98
C LEU A 74 3.25 2.05 11.21
N LEU A 75 3.26 2.83 10.14
CA LEU A 75 3.17 4.30 10.17
C LEU A 75 1.74 4.81 10.41
N GLN A 76 0.76 3.92 10.54
CA GLN A 76 -0.65 4.24 10.76
C GLN A 76 -1.27 5.04 9.61
N THR A 77 -0.84 4.77 8.38
CA THR A 77 -1.38 5.41 7.16
C THR A 77 -2.38 4.46 6.50
N PRO A 78 -3.70 4.72 6.59
CA PRO A 78 -4.71 3.95 5.89
C PRO A 78 -4.44 3.93 4.39
N MET A 79 -4.73 2.79 3.72
CA MET A 79 -4.33 2.63 2.34
C MET A 79 -5.28 1.80 1.50
N VAL A 80 -5.26 2.08 0.20
CA VAL A 80 -5.74 1.17 -0.84
C VAL A 80 -4.51 0.49 -1.46
N VAL A 81 -4.52 -0.83 -1.54
CA VAL A 81 -3.40 -1.60 -2.08
C VAL A 81 -3.66 -1.95 -3.54
N VAL A 82 -2.66 -1.76 -4.38
CA VAL A 82 -2.72 -2.07 -5.81
C VAL A 82 -1.64 -3.07 -6.19
N TYR A 83 -2.02 -4.06 -6.99
CA TYR A 83 -1.07 -5.04 -7.51
C TYR A 83 -1.33 -5.30 -8.99
N ARG A 84 -0.31 -5.06 -9.82
CA ARG A 84 -0.36 -5.34 -11.24
C ARG A 84 0.97 -5.86 -11.74
N THR A 85 0.97 -7.09 -12.22
CA THR A 85 2.12 -7.74 -12.84
C THR A 85 1.82 -8.13 -14.29
N SER A 86 2.74 -8.79 -14.98
CA SER A 86 2.46 -9.31 -16.31
C SER A 86 1.38 -10.39 -16.25
N TRP A 87 0.51 -10.43 -17.26
CA TRP A 87 -0.56 -11.46 -17.35
C TRP A 87 0.01 -12.88 -17.25
N LEU A 88 1.16 -13.11 -17.88
CA LEU A 88 1.83 -14.41 -17.87
C LEU A 88 2.29 -14.79 -16.46
N THR A 89 2.97 -13.86 -15.76
CA THR A 89 3.42 -14.07 -14.37
C THR A 89 2.25 -14.31 -13.45
N TYR A 90 1.18 -13.52 -13.57
CA TYR A 90 0.00 -13.67 -12.72
C TYR A 90 -0.66 -15.04 -12.88
N ASN A 91 -0.94 -15.47 -14.11
CA ASN A 91 -1.59 -16.75 -14.35
C ASN A 91 -0.71 -17.96 -14.00
N LEU A 92 0.62 -17.82 -14.08
CA LEU A 92 1.54 -18.87 -13.68
C LEU A 92 1.63 -19.02 -12.15
N VAL A 93 1.58 -17.91 -11.43
CA VAL A 93 1.79 -17.87 -9.98
C VAL A 93 0.48 -18.04 -9.21
N LYS A 94 -0.63 -17.51 -9.72
CA LYS A 94 -1.95 -17.57 -9.07
C LYS A 94 -2.36 -18.97 -8.58
N PRO A 95 -2.20 -20.06 -9.37
CA PRO A 95 -2.56 -21.42 -8.92
C PRO A 95 -1.65 -21.96 -7.81
N LEU A 96 -0.42 -21.41 -7.70
CA LEU A 96 0.58 -21.81 -6.69
C LEU A 96 0.39 -21.07 -5.36
N LEU A 97 -0.25 -19.88 -5.40
CA LEU A 97 -0.57 -19.11 -4.22
C LEU A 97 -1.90 -19.58 -3.63
N LYS A 98 -1.83 -20.26 -2.49
CA LYS A 98 -2.99 -20.67 -1.69
C LYS A 98 -3.55 -19.53 -0.82
N VAL A 99 -3.23 -18.28 -1.14
CA VAL A 99 -3.65 -17.10 -0.37
C VAL A 99 -4.65 -16.30 -1.18
N SER A 100 -5.69 -15.81 -0.51
CA SER A 100 -6.72 -14.95 -1.08
C SER A 100 -6.32 -13.46 -1.09
N GLU A 101 -5.35 -13.10 -0.26
CA GLU A 101 -4.90 -11.73 -0.03
C GLU A 101 -3.41 -11.59 -0.31
N TYR A 102 -3.00 -10.39 -0.72
CA TYR A 102 -1.62 -10.07 -1.13
C TYR A 102 -1.00 -8.98 -0.27
N ALA A 103 -1.81 -8.18 0.41
CA ALA A 103 -1.33 -7.14 1.32
C ALA A 103 -0.93 -7.75 2.66
N LEU A 104 0.27 -7.41 3.15
CA LEU A 104 0.76 -7.91 4.43
C LEU A 104 -0.18 -7.62 5.61
N PRO A 105 -0.86 -6.46 5.72
CA PRO A 105 -1.83 -6.24 6.77
C PRO A 105 -3.00 -7.23 6.76
N ASN A 106 -3.53 -7.60 5.59
CA ASN A 106 -4.59 -8.59 5.47
C ASN A 106 -4.10 -9.98 5.85
N LEU A 107 -2.92 -10.38 5.36
CA LEU A 107 -2.31 -11.67 5.68
C LEU A 107 -2.03 -11.82 7.19
N LEU A 108 -1.49 -10.79 7.83
CA LEU A 108 -1.17 -10.81 9.27
C LEU A 108 -2.43 -10.82 10.15
N SER A 109 -3.48 -10.13 9.73
CA SER A 109 -4.75 -10.07 10.46
C SER A 109 -5.64 -11.28 10.23
N GLY A 110 -5.40 -12.06 9.18
CA GLY A 110 -6.27 -13.15 8.75
C GLY A 110 -7.67 -12.68 8.29
N LYS A 111 -7.82 -11.40 7.97
CA LYS A 111 -9.06 -10.77 7.50
C LYS A 111 -8.75 -9.57 6.61
N LYS A 112 -9.75 -9.13 5.85
CA LYS A 112 -9.62 -7.94 4.99
C LYS A 112 -9.62 -6.67 5.86
N VAL A 113 -8.44 -6.07 6.03
CA VAL A 113 -8.22 -4.79 6.75
C VAL A 113 -8.10 -3.64 5.75
N VAL A 114 -7.49 -3.90 4.60
CA VAL A 114 -7.31 -2.92 3.52
C VAL A 114 -7.91 -3.46 2.22
N THR A 115 -8.43 -2.56 1.40
CA THR A 115 -8.92 -2.92 0.06
C THR A 115 -7.73 -3.18 -0.87
N GLU A 116 -7.78 -4.32 -1.56
CA GLU A 116 -6.81 -4.71 -2.58
C GLU A 116 -7.48 -4.68 -3.95
N LEU A 117 -6.86 -4.01 -4.90
CA LEU A 117 -7.23 -4.04 -6.32
C LEU A 117 -6.13 -4.76 -7.09
N ILE A 118 -6.51 -5.82 -7.79
CA ILE A 118 -5.56 -6.75 -8.40
C ILE A 118 -5.78 -6.79 -9.91
N GLN A 119 -4.69 -6.70 -10.68
CA GLN A 119 -4.67 -6.85 -12.14
C GLN A 119 -5.69 -5.95 -12.85
N ASP A 120 -6.77 -6.51 -13.38
CA ASP A 120 -7.77 -5.80 -14.16
C ASP A 120 -8.68 -4.91 -13.31
N GLU A 121 -8.73 -5.15 -12.00
CA GLU A 121 -9.43 -4.28 -11.04
C GLU A 121 -8.70 -2.95 -10.84
N VAL A 122 -7.40 -2.86 -11.18
CA VAL A 122 -6.60 -1.64 -11.08
C VAL A 122 -7.01 -0.66 -12.16
N THR A 123 -8.14 -0.01 -11.96
CA THR A 123 -8.68 1.06 -12.82
C THR A 123 -8.79 2.37 -12.02
N SER A 124 -8.79 3.51 -12.70
CA SER A 124 -8.95 4.80 -12.02
C SER A 124 -10.32 4.99 -11.38
N SER A 125 -11.34 4.26 -11.83
CA SER A 125 -12.70 4.32 -11.25
C SER A 125 -12.77 3.49 -9.97
N ASN A 126 -12.28 2.25 -9.98
CA ASN A 126 -12.26 1.39 -8.79
C ASN A 126 -11.34 1.97 -7.70
N LEU A 127 -10.22 2.58 -8.09
CA LEU A 127 -9.32 3.25 -7.14
C LEU A 127 -9.96 4.47 -6.50
N LEU A 128 -10.70 5.27 -7.28
CA LEU A 128 -11.43 6.41 -6.74
C LEU A 128 -12.52 5.95 -5.76
N GLU A 129 -13.28 4.93 -6.11
CA GLU A 129 -14.32 4.36 -5.25
C GLU A 129 -13.73 3.85 -3.93
N ALA A 130 -12.65 3.05 -4.00
CA ALA A 130 -11.95 2.52 -2.83
C ALA A 130 -11.36 3.64 -1.96
N PHE A 131 -10.83 4.72 -2.57
CA PHE A 131 -10.34 5.89 -1.85
C PHE A 131 -11.48 6.59 -1.10
N ILE A 132 -12.60 6.85 -1.75
CA ILE A 132 -13.76 7.53 -1.13
C ILE A 132 -14.32 6.69 0.02
N GLN A 133 -14.44 5.37 -0.16
CA GLN A 133 -14.93 4.47 0.87
C GLN A 133 -13.98 4.47 2.09
N LEU A 134 -12.68 4.38 1.87
CA LEU A 134 -11.67 4.40 2.93
C LEU A 134 -11.74 5.70 3.74
N ASP A 135 -11.85 6.86 3.07
CA ASP A 135 -11.89 8.17 3.70
C ASP A 135 -13.14 8.35 4.59
N LYS A 136 -14.29 7.85 4.17
CA LYS A 136 -15.57 8.09 4.84
C LYS A 136 -15.97 7.03 5.86
N GLU A 137 -15.75 5.76 5.56
CA GLU A 137 -16.36 4.65 6.30
C GLU A 137 -15.34 3.79 7.03
N ASP A 138 -14.20 3.49 6.43
CA ASP A 138 -13.26 2.49 6.91
C ASP A 138 -12.04 3.05 7.65
N TYR A 139 -11.83 4.37 7.62
CA TYR A 139 -10.63 5.02 8.13
C TYR A 139 -10.30 4.62 9.59
N GLN A 140 -11.23 4.82 10.50
CA GLN A 140 -11.00 4.55 11.92
C GLN A 140 -10.86 3.06 12.24
N ASN A 141 -11.59 2.22 11.52
CA ASN A 141 -11.48 0.77 11.65
C ASN A 141 -10.10 0.28 11.18
N THR A 142 -9.63 0.79 10.05
CA THR A 142 -8.29 0.48 9.52
C THR A 142 -7.19 0.87 10.50
N LEU A 143 -7.25 2.08 11.07
CA LEU A 143 -6.28 2.52 12.10
C LEU A 143 -6.28 1.63 13.34
N LYS A 144 -7.45 1.18 13.80
CA LYS A 144 -7.57 0.25 14.93
C LYS A 144 -6.87 -1.07 14.65
N GLU A 145 -7.07 -1.62 13.45
CA GLU A 145 -6.42 -2.86 13.04
C GLU A 145 -4.89 -2.70 12.87
N PHE A 146 -4.44 -1.58 12.34
CA PHE A 146 -3.00 -1.29 12.24
C PHE A 146 -2.32 -1.22 13.62
N ARG A 147 -2.98 -0.61 14.60
CA ARG A 147 -2.49 -0.63 16.01
C ARG A 147 -2.41 -2.04 16.56
N HIS A 148 -3.39 -2.89 16.24
CA HIS A 148 -3.36 -4.30 16.66
C HIS A 148 -2.18 -5.05 16.01
N ILE A 149 -1.99 -4.94 14.69
CA ILE A 149 -0.85 -5.53 13.98
C ILE A 149 0.48 -5.08 14.60
N HIS A 150 0.63 -3.78 14.85
CA HIS A 150 1.84 -3.22 15.47
C HIS A 150 2.09 -3.85 16.86
N SER A 151 1.07 -3.95 17.70
CA SER A 151 1.17 -4.57 19.02
C SER A 151 1.59 -6.04 18.94
N GLU A 152 0.99 -6.82 18.04
CA GLU A 152 1.31 -8.23 17.84
C GLU A 152 2.76 -8.42 17.37
N LEU A 153 3.21 -7.65 16.40
CA LEU A 153 4.58 -7.72 15.90
C LEU A 153 5.61 -7.33 16.97
N LYS A 154 5.30 -6.29 17.77
CA LYS A 154 6.17 -5.86 18.86
C LYS A 154 6.27 -6.90 19.98
N SER A 155 5.15 -7.55 20.34
CA SER A 155 5.10 -8.49 21.46
C SER A 155 5.67 -9.86 21.12
N ARG A 156 5.51 -10.34 19.90
CA ARG A 156 5.84 -11.72 19.50
C ARG A 156 7.17 -11.87 18.74
N GLY A 157 7.64 -10.84 18.07
CA GLY A 157 8.77 -10.96 17.16
C GLY A 157 10.11 -11.25 17.86
N PRO A 158 10.71 -10.32 18.59
CA PRO A 158 12.07 -10.47 19.10
C PRO A 158 12.19 -11.57 20.18
N GLN A 159 11.23 -11.64 21.10
CA GLN A 159 11.28 -12.59 22.21
C GLN A 159 11.05 -14.04 21.75
N THR A 160 10.15 -14.27 20.81
CA THR A 160 9.90 -15.61 20.25
C THR A 160 11.10 -16.11 19.49
N ALA A 161 11.74 -15.28 18.65
CA ALA A 161 12.95 -15.63 17.93
C ALA A 161 14.10 -15.93 18.90
N ALA A 162 14.31 -15.12 19.93
CA ALA A 162 15.33 -15.34 20.94
C ALA A 162 15.11 -16.65 21.72
N ASN A 163 13.86 -16.96 22.08
CA ASN A 163 13.51 -18.20 22.77
C ASN A 163 13.76 -19.43 21.90
N CYS A 164 13.35 -19.40 20.62
CA CYS A 164 13.63 -20.49 19.68
C CYS A 164 15.14 -20.75 19.51
N ILE A 165 15.94 -19.68 19.36
CA ILE A 165 17.40 -19.80 19.28
C ILE A 165 17.97 -20.37 20.57
N ALA A 166 17.52 -19.91 21.74
CA ALA A 166 18.00 -20.40 23.02
C ALA A 166 17.66 -21.89 23.25
N GLU A 167 16.52 -22.36 22.75
CA GLU A 167 16.15 -23.78 22.77
C GLU A 167 17.05 -24.62 21.87
N MET A 168 17.34 -24.15 20.64
CA MET A 168 18.24 -24.83 19.70
C MET A 168 19.67 -24.96 20.22
N VAL A 169 20.16 -24.01 21.00
CA VAL A 169 21.51 -24.02 21.58
C VAL A 169 21.62 -24.90 22.81
N LYS A 170 20.50 -25.29 23.43
CA LYS A 170 20.48 -26.18 24.61
C LYS A 170 20.47 -27.68 24.24
N CYS A 171 20.35 -28.02 22.97
CA CYS A 171 20.54 -29.38 22.42
C CYS A 171 21.96 -29.60 21.92
#